data_b511393966c6f50ace61ef3229ad535d
#
_entry.id   b511393966c6f50ace61ef3229ad535d
#
_cell.length_a   1.000
_cell.length_b   1.000
_cell.length_c   1.000
_cell.angle_alpha   90.00
_cell.angle_beta   90.00
_cell.angle_gamma   90.00
#
_symmetry.space_group_name_H-M   'P 1'
#
loop_
_entity.id
_entity.type
_entity.pdbx_description
1 polymer ?
#
loop_
_entity_poly.entity_id
_entity_poly.type
_entity_poly.pdbx_seq_one_letter_code
_entity_poly.pdbx_strand_id
1 'polypeptide(L)'
;MALATGPGTETLHAHHFEDVSAATTQNLIVGVQHHIYTVLSIVCFASGVNATSNKLLIWVGGYDLQAGTTARDFYICQQPMAAGATFVWNDKFSFNGYEPVDQNANLTAAGQIAVHEQGSGVAQTLSMSTEHADTDIQVTVTYIDQNNA
;
A
#
# COMPACT_ATOMS: atom_id res chain seq x y z
N MET A 1 -0.11 11.81 27.36
CA MET A 1 -1.06 12.36 26.39
C MET A 1 -1.60 11.19 25.56
N ALA A 2 -2.91 11.03 25.48
CA ALA A 2 -3.51 10.02 24.61
C ALA A 2 -3.48 10.53 23.17
N LEU A 3 -3.15 9.62 22.22
CA LEU A 3 -3.27 9.93 20.79
C LEU A 3 -4.75 10.00 20.41
N ALA A 4 -5.10 10.98 19.58
CA ALA A 4 -6.43 11.05 19.02
C ALA A 4 -6.59 9.92 17.99
N THR A 5 -7.61 9.09 18.16
CA THR A 5 -7.85 7.90 17.30
C THR A 5 -9.28 7.84 16.76
N GLY A 6 -10.10 8.86 17.07
CA GLY A 6 -11.49 8.92 16.67
C GLY A 6 -11.68 9.32 15.19
N PRO A 7 -12.95 9.37 14.73
CA PRO A 7 -13.29 9.82 13.37
C PRO A 7 -12.74 11.21 13.06
N GLY A 8 -12.31 11.40 11.81
CA GLY A 8 -11.73 12.67 11.36
C GLY A 8 -10.29 12.91 11.82
N THR A 9 -9.67 11.93 12.47
CA THR A 9 -8.29 12.04 12.96
C THR A 9 -7.30 11.73 11.86
N GLU A 10 -6.26 12.56 11.74
CA GLU A 10 -5.12 12.32 10.87
C GLU A 10 -3.87 12.02 11.71
N THR A 11 -3.09 11.03 11.29
CA THR A 11 -1.85 10.64 11.94
C THR A 11 -0.75 10.49 10.91
N LEU A 12 0.40 11.13 11.17
CA LEU A 12 1.59 10.98 10.33
C LEU A 12 2.38 9.76 10.80
N HIS A 13 2.74 8.90 9.85
CA HIS A 13 3.57 7.71 10.09
C HIS A 13 4.80 7.72 9.21
N ALA A 14 5.89 7.18 9.75
CA ALA A 14 7.10 6.86 9.01
C ALA A 14 7.59 5.48 9.47
N HIS A 15 7.76 4.57 8.53
CA HIS A 15 8.24 3.21 8.79
C HIS A 15 9.47 2.90 7.94
N HIS A 16 10.43 2.21 8.54
CA HIS A 16 11.63 1.73 7.88
C HIS A 16 11.66 0.21 7.87
N PHE A 17 11.99 -0.37 6.74
CA PHE A 17 12.14 -1.81 6.56
C PHE A 17 13.49 -2.11 5.91
N GLU A 18 14.14 -3.16 6.35
CA GLU A 18 15.41 -3.63 5.81
C GLU A 18 15.21 -4.97 5.08
N ASP A 19 16.15 -5.31 4.21
CA ASP A 19 16.24 -6.61 3.53
C ASP A 19 14.98 -6.99 2.74
N VAL A 20 14.31 -6.02 2.12
CA VAL A 20 13.18 -6.28 1.22
C VAL A 20 13.71 -6.86 -0.08
N SER A 21 13.27 -8.07 -0.41
CA SER A 21 13.69 -8.80 -1.61
C SER A 21 12.55 -9.67 -2.15
N ALA A 22 12.81 -10.40 -3.22
CA ALA A 22 11.83 -11.37 -3.73
C ALA A 22 11.56 -12.52 -2.72
N ALA A 23 12.52 -12.81 -1.85
CA ALA A 23 12.35 -13.79 -0.78
C ALA A 23 11.65 -13.21 0.46
N THR A 24 11.70 -11.90 0.65
CA THR A 24 11.17 -11.20 1.83
C THR A 24 10.30 -10.01 1.38
N THR A 25 9.21 -10.30 0.65
CA THR A 25 8.21 -9.30 0.28
C THR A 25 7.67 -8.60 1.52
N GLN A 26 7.58 -7.28 1.48
CA GLN A 26 7.18 -6.46 2.61
C GLN A 26 5.89 -5.69 2.33
N ASN A 27 4.91 -5.84 3.21
CA ASN A 27 3.79 -4.91 3.25
C ASN A 27 4.24 -3.63 3.96
N LEU A 28 4.24 -2.53 3.25
CA LEU A 28 4.61 -1.21 3.79
C LEU A 28 3.45 -0.59 4.58
N ILE A 29 2.24 -0.77 4.09
CA ILE A 29 1.00 -0.33 4.74
C ILE A 29 -0.02 -1.45 4.57
N VAL A 30 -0.66 -1.83 5.67
CA VAL A 30 -1.83 -2.73 5.65
C VAL A 30 -3.06 -1.91 5.98
N GLY A 31 -4.02 -1.90 5.07
CA GLY A 31 -5.22 -1.09 5.18
C GLY A 31 -6.11 -1.48 6.36
N VAL A 32 -6.75 -0.48 6.94
CA VAL A 32 -7.77 -0.63 7.98
C VAL A 32 -9.09 -0.10 7.43
N GLN A 33 -10.17 -0.74 7.82
CA GLN A 33 -11.53 -0.36 7.43
C GLN A 33 -11.82 1.12 7.78
N HIS A 34 -12.45 1.85 6.88
CA HIS A 34 -12.79 3.27 7.00
C HIS A 34 -11.58 4.24 7.02
N HIS A 35 -10.38 3.75 6.77
CA HIS A 35 -9.21 4.60 6.69
C HIS A 35 -8.86 4.96 5.25
N ILE A 36 -8.26 6.12 5.06
CA ILE A 36 -7.62 6.55 3.82
C ILE A 36 -6.16 6.82 4.12
N TYR A 37 -5.30 6.31 3.25
CA TYR A 37 -3.86 6.50 3.36
C TYR A 37 -3.39 7.41 2.24
N THR A 38 -2.64 8.45 2.60
CA THR A 38 -1.97 9.31 1.63
C THR A 38 -0.48 9.13 1.77
N VAL A 39 0.13 8.51 0.78
CA VAL A 39 1.58 8.29 0.74
C VAL A 39 2.26 9.58 0.32
N LEU A 40 3.19 10.05 1.13
CA LEU A 40 3.94 11.29 0.89
C LEU A 40 5.26 11.02 0.20
N SER A 41 5.97 9.98 0.62
CA SER A 41 7.23 9.58 0.00
C SER A 41 7.57 8.12 0.28
N ILE A 42 8.29 7.52 -0.65
CA ILE A 42 8.91 6.20 -0.47
C ILE A 42 10.37 6.36 -0.87
N VAL A 43 11.28 6.17 0.06
CA VAL A 43 12.72 6.26 -0.18
C VAL A 43 13.30 4.85 -0.15
N CYS A 44 13.91 4.43 -1.25
CA CYS A 44 14.45 3.09 -1.43
C CYS A 44 15.94 3.16 -1.69
N PHE A 45 16.72 2.46 -0.88
CA PHE A 45 18.15 2.32 -1.04
C PHE A 45 18.51 0.87 -1.40
N ALA A 46 19.21 0.66 -2.51
CA ALA A 46 19.65 -0.65 -2.93
C ALA A 46 20.97 -1.01 -2.24
N SER A 47 20.93 -1.88 -1.24
CA SER A 47 22.13 -2.36 -0.55
C SER A 47 22.89 -3.42 -1.37
N GLY A 48 22.18 -4.18 -2.21
CA GLY A 48 22.72 -5.13 -3.14
C GLY A 48 21.76 -5.35 -4.30
N VAL A 49 22.28 -5.71 -5.47
CA VAL A 49 21.43 -6.01 -6.63
C VAL A 49 21.97 -7.23 -7.39
N ASN A 50 21.05 -8.01 -7.94
CA ASN A 50 21.38 -9.05 -8.90
C ASN A 50 21.79 -8.38 -10.24
N ALA A 51 22.74 -8.96 -10.94
CA ALA A 51 23.31 -8.37 -12.16
C ALA A 51 22.29 -8.24 -13.30
N THR A 52 21.28 -9.10 -13.36
CA THR A 52 20.31 -9.16 -14.45
C THR A 52 18.88 -8.89 -14.02
N SER A 53 18.55 -9.12 -12.75
CA SER A 53 17.20 -8.98 -12.19
C SER A 53 17.24 -8.04 -11.01
N ASN A 54 17.33 -6.74 -11.32
CA ASN A 54 17.67 -5.68 -10.39
C ASN A 54 16.53 -4.69 -10.11
N LYS A 55 15.30 -5.01 -10.52
CA LYS A 55 14.19 -4.07 -10.31
C LYS A 55 13.61 -4.17 -8.92
N LEU A 56 13.30 -3.03 -8.34
CA LEU A 56 12.36 -2.93 -7.25
C LEU A 56 10.93 -2.84 -7.81
N LEU A 57 9.99 -3.40 -7.08
CA LEU A 57 8.57 -3.47 -7.46
C LEU A 57 7.75 -2.90 -6.31
N ILE A 58 6.89 -1.92 -6.60
CA ILE A 58 5.96 -1.35 -5.61
C ILE A 58 4.56 -1.43 -6.20
N TRP A 59 3.62 -1.95 -5.42
CA TRP A 59 2.22 -2.10 -5.87
C TRP A 59 1.24 -1.87 -4.73
N VAL A 60 0.00 -1.56 -5.12
CA VAL A 60 -1.14 -1.58 -4.23
C VAL A 60 -1.95 -2.83 -4.54
N GLY A 61 -2.17 -3.66 -3.53
CA GLY A 61 -2.87 -4.93 -3.65
C GLY A 61 -4.28 -4.90 -3.07
N GLY A 62 -5.08 -5.89 -3.44
CA GLY A 62 -6.42 -6.08 -2.92
C GLY A 62 -7.54 -5.47 -3.76
N TYR A 63 -7.23 -4.83 -4.89
CA TYR A 63 -8.23 -4.30 -5.81
C TYR A 63 -8.83 -5.40 -6.69
N ASP A 64 -9.93 -5.09 -7.33
CA ASP A 64 -10.61 -5.89 -8.36
C ASP A 64 -11.52 -7.01 -7.84
N LEU A 65 -11.71 -7.14 -6.51
CA LEU A 65 -12.65 -8.10 -5.98
C LEU A 65 -14.09 -7.78 -6.39
N GLN A 66 -14.42 -6.50 -6.54
CA GLN A 66 -15.76 -6.05 -6.97
C GLN A 66 -16.08 -6.42 -8.41
N ALA A 67 -15.07 -6.64 -9.24
CA ALA A 67 -15.27 -7.16 -10.58
C ALA A 67 -15.67 -8.65 -10.60
N GLY A 68 -15.82 -9.27 -9.42
CA GLY A 68 -16.18 -10.68 -9.28
C GLY A 68 -15.04 -11.64 -9.56
N THR A 69 -13.81 -11.15 -9.48
CA THR A 69 -12.60 -11.91 -9.76
C THR A 69 -11.68 -11.96 -8.52
N THR A 70 -10.49 -12.48 -8.69
CA THR A 70 -9.48 -12.49 -7.65
C THR A 70 -8.91 -11.09 -7.46
N ALA A 71 -8.65 -10.70 -6.23
CA ALA A 71 -7.93 -9.47 -5.92
C ALA A 71 -6.62 -9.39 -6.70
N ARG A 72 -6.31 -8.20 -7.21
CA ARG A 72 -5.17 -7.97 -8.07
C ARG A 72 -4.23 -6.92 -7.52
N ASP A 73 -3.01 -6.98 -7.99
CA ASP A 73 -1.98 -5.99 -7.68
C ASP A 73 -1.96 -4.92 -8.76
N PHE A 74 -1.96 -3.67 -8.33
CA PHE A 74 -1.75 -2.53 -9.19
C PHE A 74 -0.33 -2.00 -8.98
N TYR A 75 0.57 -2.27 -9.93
CA TYR A 75 1.96 -1.80 -9.87
C TYR A 75 2.03 -0.31 -10.13
N ILE A 76 2.59 0.42 -9.19
CA ILE A 76 2.85 1.86 -9.34
C ILE A 76 4.29 2.13 -9.77
N CYS A 77 5.20 1.21 -9.51
CA CYS A 77 6.61 1.38 -9.83
C CYS A 77 7.29 0.04 -10.10
N GLN A 78 8.08 0.01 -11.17
CA GLN A 78 9.05 -1.04 -11.48
C GLN A 78 10.34 -0.35 -11.90
N GLN A 79 11.25 -0.15 -10.94
CA GLN A 79 12.45 0.66 -11.15
C GLN A 79 13.69 -0.21 -11.12
N PRO A 80 14.48 -0.23 -12.22
CA PRO A 80 15.82 -0.82 -12.19
C PRO A 80 16.72 -0.06 -11.21
N MET A 81 17.49 -0.80 -10.40
CA MET A 81 18.36 -0.26 -9.39
C MET A 81 19.81 -0.68 -9.64
N ALA A 82 20.74 0.16 -9.23
CA ALA A 82 22.15 -0.18 -9.12
C ALA A 82 22.53 -0.27 -7.64
N ALA A 83 23.50 -1.11 -7.29
CA ALA A 83 23.99 -1.21 -5.92
C ALA A 83 24.48 0.16 -5.42
N GLY A 84 24.04 0.54 -4.23
CA GLY A 84 24.34 1.86 -3.65
C GLY A 84 23.50 3.02 -4.17
N ALA A 85 22.54 2.77 -5.08
CA ALA A 85 21.65 3.80 -5.59
C ALA A 85 20.45 4.00 -4.66
N THR A 86 19.92 5.24 -4.66
CA THR A 86 18.70 5.60 -3.97
C THR A 86 17.65 6.02 -4.98
N PHE A 87 16.46 5.47 -4.85
CA PHE A 87 15.28 5.88 -5.60
C PHE A 87 14.27 6.52 -4.66
N VAL A 88 13.72 7.66 -5.06
CA VAL A 88 12.70 8.37 -4.26
C VAL A 88 11.45 8.50 -5.10
N TRP A 89 10.37 7.89 -4.61
CA TRP A 89 9.02 8.16 -5.08
C TRP A 89 8.42 9.25 -4.21
N ASN A 90 8.17 10.42 -4.76
CA ASN A 90 7.63 11.57 -4.03
C ASN A 90 6.36 12.17 -4.64
N ASP A 91 5.79 11.53 -5.64
CA ASP A 91 4.46 11.88 -6.12
C ASP A 91 3.41 11.35 -5.14
N LYS A 92 2.66 12.25 -4.54
CA LYS A 92 1.64 11.87 -3.57
C LYS A 92 0.52 11.10 -4.22
N PHE A 93 0.09 10.02 -3.58
CA PHE A 93 -1.10 9.27 -3.98
C PHE A 93 -1.84 8.77 -2.75
N SER A 94 -3.11 8.49 -2.93
CA SER A 94 -3.96 8.00 -1.85
C SER A 94 -4.64 6.70 -2.24
N PHE A 95 -4.91 5.85 -1.26
CA PHE A 95 -5.71 4.66 -1.44
C PHE A 95 -6.57 4.40 -0.20
N ASN A 96 -7.68 3.69 -0.40
CA ASN A 96 -8.58 3.32 0.70
C ASN A 96 -7.99 2.15 1.48
N GLY A 97 -8.21 2.12 2.78
CA GLY A 97 -7.79 1.01 3.63
C GLY A 97 -8.50 -0.30 3.30
N TYR A 98 -9.75 -0.21 2.85
CA TYR A 98 -10.46 -1.36 2.27
C TYR A 98 -10.92 -1.04 0.86
N GLU A 99 -11.02 -2.06 0.03
CA GLU A 99 -11.63 -1.93 -1.29
C GLU A 99 -13.05 -1.41 -1.14
N PRO A 100 -13.42 -0.29 -1.82
CA PRO A 100 -14.78 0.22 -1.76
C PRO A 100 -15.77 -0.83 -2.26
N VAL A 101 -16.86 -1.02 -1.53
CA VAL A 101 -17.95 -1.91 -1.96
C VAL A 101 -18.66 -1.28 -3.14
N ASP A 102 -19.23 -2.11 -4.02
CA ASP A 102 -19.93 -1.67 -5.23
C ASP A 102 -20.97 -0.57 -4.92
N GLN A 103 -20.91 0.49 -5.69
CA GLN A 103 -21.78 1.67 -5.61
C GLN A 103 -22.94 1.58 -6.59
N ASN A 104 -23.56 0.42 -6.72
CA ASN A 104 -24.72 0.27 -7.59
C ASN A 104 -25.85 1.18 -7.13
N ALA A 105 -26.43 1.96 -8.06
CA ALA A 105 -27.51 2.91 -7.78
C ALA A 105 -28.80 2.23 -7.25
N ASN A 106 -28.93 0.94 -7.41
CA ASN A 106 -30.11 0.16 -6.97
C ASN A 106 -29.86 -0.58 -5.66
N LEU A 107 -28.91 -0.15 -4.86
CA LEU A 107 -28.65 -0.78 -3.56
C LEU A 107 -29.86 -0.71 -2.64
N THR A 108 -30.16 -1.84 -2.00
CA THR A 108 -31.11 -1.89 -0.89
C THR A 108 -30.57 -1.11 0.32
N ALA A 109 -31.43 -0.81 1.30
CA ALA A 109 -30.98 -0.17 2.54
C ALA A 109 -29.88 -0.97 3.24
N ALA A 110 -29.99 -2.30 3.26
CA ALA A 110 -28.94 -3.18 3.81
C ALA A 110 -27.64 -3.09 3.00
N GLY A 111 -27.73 -3.02 1.66
CA GLY A 111 -26.57 -2.83 0.79
C GLY A 111 -25.88 -1.49 1.02
N GLN A 112 -26.64 -0.42 1.22
CA GLN A 112 -26.07 0.89 1.54
C GLN A 112 -25.32 0.88 2.89
N ILE A 113 -25.84 0.19 3.90
CA ILE A 113 -25.18 0.02 5.18
C ILE A 113 -23.88 -0.77 4.99
N ALA A 114 -23.91 -1.86 4.22
CA ALA A 114 -22.72 -2.67 3.94
C ALA A 114 -21.61 -1.85 3.22
N VAL A 115 -21.98 -0.98 2.29
CA VAL A 115 -21.05 -0.04 1.65
C VAL A 115 -20.43 0.90 2.69
N HIS A 116 -21.26 1.49 3.54
CA HIS A 116 -20.78 2.40 4.59
C HIS A 116 -19.87 1.70 5.59
N GLU A 117 -20.20 0.50 5.98
CA GLU A 117 -19.43 -0.30 6.94
C GLU A 117 -18.22 -1.02 6.31
N GLN A 118 -18.14 -1.05 5.00
CA GLN A 118 -17.10 -1.79 4.25
C GLN A 118 -17.05 -3.30 4.64
N GLY A 119 -18.19 -3.85 5.03
CA GLY A 119 -18.27 -5.19 5.63
C GLY A 119 -17.92 -6.34 4.68
N SER A 120 -18.00 -6.13 3.36
CA SER A 120 -17.61 -7.10 2.32
C SER A 120 -16.38 -6.64 1.52
N GLY A 121 -15.71 -5.59 1.96
CA GLY A 121 -14.49 -5.09 1.34
C GLY A 121 -13.28 -5.96 1.64
N VAL A 122 -12.21 -5.73 0.91
CA VAL A 122 -10.91 -6.38 1.07
C VAL A 122 -9.90 -5.33 1.54
N ALA A 123 -9.09 -5.71 2.52
CA ALA A 123 -8.00 -4.85 2.97
C ALA A 123 -7.03 -4.57 1.83
N GLN A 124 -6.74 -3.29 1.59
CA GLN A 124 -5.77 -2.85 0.62
C GLN A 124 -4.39 -2.82 1.27
N THR A 125 -3.37 -3.11 0.50
CA THR A 125 -1.98 -3.06 0.98
C THR A 125 -1.12 -2.25 0.03
N LEU A 126 -0.19 -1.48 0.57
CA LEU A 126 0.96 -1.00 -0.19
C LEU A 126 2.11 -1.95 0.09
N SER A 127 2.65 -2.56 -0.93
CA SER A 127 3.64 -3.62 -0.80
C SER A 127 4.85 -3.38 -1.70
N MET A 128 5.98 -3.92 -1.31
CA MET A 128 7.23 -3.85 -2.06
C MET A 128 7.93 -5.20 -2.10
N SER A 129 8.56 -5.47 -3.21
CA SER A 129 9.41 -6.64 -3.44
C SER A 129 10.49 -6.30 -4.46
N THR A 130 11.27 -7.27 -4.86
CA THR A 130 12.26 -7.15 -5.94
C THR A 130 12.11 -8.32 -6.91
N GLU A 131 12.75 -8.22 -8.06
CA GLU A 131 12.74 -9.32 -9.06
C GLU A 131 13.53 -10.54 -8.62
N HIS A 132 14.53 -10.38 -7.74
CA HIS A 132 15.43 -11.47 -7.36
C HIS A 132 15.76 -11.42 -5.87
N ALA A 133 15.97 -12.59 -5.28
CA ALA A 133 16.28 -12.70 -3.85
C ALA A 133 17.60 -12.01 -3.45
N ASP A 134 18.54 -11.87 -4.39
CA ASP A 134 19.82 -11.19 -4.15
C ASP A 134 19.74 -9.66 -4.39
N THR A 135 18.56 -9.13 -4.73
CA THR A 135 18.32 -7.69 -4.83
C THR A 135 17.64 -7.24 -3.56
N ASP A 136 18.41 -6.62 -2.68
CA ASP A 136 17.98 -6.19 -1.35
C ASP A 136 17.79 -4.67 -1.30
N ILE A 137 16.64 -4.25 -0.84
CA ILE A 137 16.25 -2.84 -0.74
C ILE A 137 15.92 -2.50 0.71
N GLN A 138 16.49 -1.41 1.18
CA GLN A 138 16.03 -0.74 2.41
C GLN A 138 15.01 0.33 2.00
N VAL A 139 13.88 0.38 2.67
CA VAL A 139 12.80 1.29 2.33
C VAL A 139 12.31 2.05 3.55
N THR A 140 12.06 3.35 3.36
CA THR A 140 11.35 4.19 4.32
C THR A 140 10.12 4.76 3.65
N VAL A 141 8.95 4.48 4.20
CA VAL A 141 7.67 5.02 3.73
C VAL A 141 7.15 6.03 4.74
N THR A 142 6.72 7.19 4.23
CA THR A 142 6.08 8.24 5.03
C THR A 142 4.68 8.48 4.48
N TYR A 143 3.68 8.41 5.34
CA TYR A 143 2.28 8.54 4.93
C TYR A 143 1.40 9.14 6.02
N ILE A 144 0.26 9.66 5.60
CA ILE A 144 -0.82 10.10 6.48
C ILE A 144 -1.89 9.02 6.49
N ASP A 145 -2.32 8.65 7.68
CA ASP A 145 -3.47 7.79 7.94
C ASP A 145 -4.61 8.66 8.43
N GLN A 146 -5.70 8.70 7.66
CA GLN A 146 -6.91 9.41 8.00
C GLN A 146 -8.00 8.41 8.39
N ASN A 147 -8.49 8.53 9.61
CA ASN A 147 -9.60 7.72 10.12
C ASN A 147 -10.92 8.45 9.85
N ASN A 148 -11.77 7.85 9.01
CA ASN A 148 -13.09 8.37 8.65
C ASN A 148 -14.25 7.60 9.28
N ALA A 149 -13.96 6.72 10.23
CA ALA A 149 -14.99 5.95 10.91
C ALA A 149 -15.93 6.82 11.76
#